data_e65de42e825defd1ad4796b84d7d309b
#
_entry.id   e65de42e825defd1ad4796b84d7d309b
#
_cell.length_a   1.000
_cell.length_b   1.000
_cell.length_c   1.000
_cell.angle_alpha   90.00
_cell.angle_beta   90.00
_cell.angle_gamma   90.00
#
_symmetry.space_group_name_H-M   'P 1'
#
loop_
_entity.id
_entity.type
_entity.pdbx_description
1 polymer ?
#
loop_
_entity_poly.entity_id
_entity_poly.type
_entity_poly.pdbx_seq_one_letter_code
_entity_poly.pdbx_strand_id
1 'polypeptide(L)'
;SNLAFWWLAVGGKGTLGALTIPEFDWKFVQLAAPTPVDGALLTAVAFENLSGGMGTAAFVAFLMSLTNQRFTATQFALLSAFASIGRVWVGPLAGVLAESIGWPTFFIVSTIAAAPALALLWWLRASVRALEAPAVVPKEID
;
A
#
# COMPACT_ATOMS: atom_id res chain seq x y z
N SER A 1 -0.58 -3.49 -7.46
CA SER A 1 -2.04 -3.28 -7.38
C SER A 1 -2.56 -2.32 -8.45
N ASN A 2 -1.95 -1.15 -8.69
CA ASN A 2 -2.39 -0.15 -9.67
C ASN A 2 -2.62 -0.73 -11.09
N LEU A 3 -1.81 -1.67 -11.53
CA LEU A 3 -1.98 -2.33 -12.84
C LEU A 3 -3.25 -3.18 -12.92
N ALA A 4 -3.73 -3.75 -11.81
CA ALA A 4 -4.99 -4.47 -11.77
C ALA A 4 -6.18 -3.52 -11.96
N PHE A 5 -6.14 -2.35 -11.35
CA PHE A 5 -7.16 -1.32 -11.55
C PHE A 5 -7.10 -0.69 -12.95
N TRP A 6 -5.89 -0.49 -13.49
CA TRP A 6 -5.74 -0.10 -14.89
C TRP A 6 -6.41 -1.12 -15.83
N TRP A 7 -6.14 -2.41 -15.65
CA TRP A 7 -6.76 -3.47 -16.45
C TRP A 7 -8.28 -3.45 -16.35
N LEU A 8 -8.85 -3.27 -15.15
CA LEU A 8 -10.30 -3.09 -14.98
C LEU A 8 -10.84 -1.87 -15.71
N ALA A 9 -10.09 -0.76 -15.70
CA ALA A 9 -10.50 0.49 -16.33
C ALA A 9 -10.48 0.43 -17.87
N VAL A 10 -9.62 -0.42 -18.48
CA VAL A 10 -9.51 -0.58 -19.93
C VAL A 10 -10.38 -1.73 -20.51
N GLY A 11 -11.18 -2.41 -19.68
CA GLY A 11 -12.13 -3.43 -20.16
C GLY A 11 -12.05 -4.79 -19.46
N GLY A 12 -11.29 -4.91 -18.38
CA GLY A 12 -11.18 -6.16 -17.61
C GLY A 12 -12.43 -6.51 -16.77
N LYS A 13 -13.46 -5.65 -16.75
CA LYS A 13 -14.72 -5.90 -16.04
C LYS A 13 -15.44 -7.11 -16.62
N GLY A 14 -16.01 -7.93 -15.74
CA GLY A 14 -16.80 -9.11 -16.13
C GLY A 14 -15.98 -10.34 -16.53
N THR A 15 -14.66 -10.24 -16.68
CA THR A 15 -13.81 -11.36 -17.16
C THR A 15 -13.74 -12.54 -16.19
N LEU A 16 -13.94 -12.32 -14.89
CA LEU A 16 -13.96 -13.36 -13.85
C LEU A 16 -15.38 -13.67 -13.34
N GLY A 17 -16.41 -13.29 -14.12
CA GLY A 17 -17.80 -13.48 -13.75
C GLY A 17 -18.28 -12.51 -12.66
N ALA A 18 -19.52 -12.71 -12.20
CA ALA A 18 -20.13 -11.92 -11.14
C ALA A 18 -20.48 -12.81 -9.93
N LEU A 19 -20.20 -12.33 -8.74
CA LEU A 19 -20.63 -12.93 -7.49
C LEU A 19 -21.86 -12.18 -6.99
N THR A 20 -22.95 -12.88 -6.76
CA THR A 20 -24.16 -12.25 -6.21
C THR A 20 -24.09 -12.26 -4.69
N ILE A 21 -24.06 -11.07 -4.10
CA ILE A 21 -24.15 -10.92 -2.65
C ILE A 21 -25.63 -10.95 -2.27
N PRO A 22 -26.08 -11.87 -1.38
CA PRO A 22 -27.47 -11.92 -0.94
C PRO A 22 -27.82 -10.66 -0.15
N GLU A 23 -29.09 -10.37 -0.05
CA GLU A 23 -29.60 -9.32 0.82
C GLU A 23 -29.19 -9.59 2.30
N PHE A 24 -28.81 -8.55 3.02
CA PHE A 24 -28.51 -8.62 4.43
C PHE A 24 -28.80 -7.29 5.12
N ASP A 25 -29.16 -7.36 6.39
CA ASP A 25 -29.38 -6.21 7.25
C ASP A 25 -28.50 -6.32 8.51
N TRP A 26 -27.49 -5.46 8.55
CA TRP A 26 -26.65 -5.27 9.72
C TRP A 26 -26.87 -3.85 10.24
N LYS A 27 -27.77 -3.63 11.17
CA LYS A 27 -28.02 -2.34 11.84
C LYS A 27 -27.44 -1.05 11.22
N PHE A 28 -26.21 -1.06 10.75
CA PHE A 28 -25.47 0.06 10.16
C PHE A 28 -25.23 -0.09 8.66
N VAL A 29 -25.34 -1.28 8.11
CA VAL A 29 -25.13 -1.58 6.69
C VAL A 29 -26.24 -2.49 6.23
N GLN A 30 -27.02 -2.02 5.25
CA GLN A 30 -28.15 -2.75 4.70
C GLN A 30 -27.98 -2.92 3.19
N LEU A 31 -28.17 -4.13 2.71
CA LEU A 31 -28.28 -4.44 1.31
C LEU A 31 -29.72 -4.87 1.02
N ALA A 32 -30.51 -3.97 0.45
CA ALA A 32 -31.95 -4.15 0.28
C ALA A 32 -32.33 -5.14 -0.84
N ALA A 33 -31.39 -5.52 -1.69
CA ALA A 33 -31.59 -6.48 -2.77
C ALA A 33 -30.30 -7.21 -3.11
N PRO A 34 -30.36 -8.44 -3.62
CA PRO A 34 -29.18 -9.17 -4.10
C PRO A 34 -28.45 -8.34 -5.17
N THR A 35 -27.17 -8.07 -4.93
CA THR A 35 -26.37 -7.19 -5.80
C THR A 35 -25.27 -8.00 -6.47
N PRO A 36 -25.19 -8.02 -7.82
CA PRO A 36 -24.08 -8.64 -8.53
C PRO A 36 -22.82 -7.79 -8.40
N VAL A 37 -21.75 -8.39 -7.91
CA VAL A 37 -20.42 -7.75 -7.79
C VAL A 37 -19.48 -8.42 -8.78
N ASP A 38 -18.77 -7.60 -9.54
CA ASP A 38 -17.79 -8.08 -10.52
C ASP A 38 -16.65 -8.84 -9.83
N GLY A 39 -16.43 -10.10 -10.23
CA GLY A 39 -15.37 -10.95 -9.69
C GLY A 39 -13.97 -10.39 -9.94
N ALA A 40 -13.75 -9.72 -11.07
CA ALA A 40 -12.48 -9.09 -11.38
C ALA A 40 -12.22 -7.88 -10.45
N LEU A 41 -13.27 -7.11 -10.13
CA LEU A 41 -13.17 -6.03 -9.15
C LEU A 41 -12.86 -6.57 -7.74
N LEU A 42 -13.55 -7.62 -7.30
CA LEU A 42 -13.28 -8.26 -6.01
C LEU A 42 -11.84 -8.75 -5.91
N THR A 43 -11.34 -9.39 -6.96
CA THR A 43 -9.96 -9.88 -7.02
C THR A 43 -8.95 -8.73 -6.96
N ALA A 44 -9.18 -7.65 -7.70
CA ALA A 44 -8.31 -6.47 -7.67
C ALA A 44 -8.29 -5.81 -6.28
N VAL A 45 -9.46 -5.67 -5.63
CA VAL A 45 -9.57 -5.11 -4.28
C VAL A 45 -8.91 -6.03 -3.24
N ALA A 46 -9.09 -7.35 -3.35
CA ALA A 46 -8.42 -8.31 -2.45
C ALA A 46 -6.90 -8.24 -2.58
N PHE A 47 -6.39 -8.18 -3.81
CA PHE A 47 -4.97 -8.02 -4.08
C PHE A 47 -4.42 -6.68 -3.58
N GLU A 48 -5.17 -5.60 -3.75
CA GLU A 48 -4.85 -4.27 -3.22
C GLU A 48 -4.71 -4.30 -1.70
N ASN A 49 -5.71 -4.86 -0.99
CA ASN A 49 -5.69 -4.93 0.46
C ASN A 49 -4.54 -5.81 0.97
N LEU A 50 -4.28 -6.94 0.33
CA LEU A 50 -3.18 -7.83 0.69
C LEU A 50 -1.82 -7.14 0.49
N SER A 51 -1.58 -6.57 -0.69
CA SER A 51 -0.33 -5.89 -1.00
C SER A 51 -0.14 -4.62 -0.14
N GLY A 52 -1.21 -3.89 0.12
CA GLY A 52 -1.21 -2.72 1.01
C GLY A 52 -0.88 -3.09 2.45
N GLY A 53 -1.47 -4.17 2.97
CA GLY A 53 -1.16 -4.70 4.31
C GLY A 53 0.29 -5.13 4.44
N MET A 54 0.80 -5.90 3.48
CA MET A 54 2.21 -6.30 3.44
C MET A 54 3.15 -5.10 3.34
N GLY A 55 2.83 -4.13 2.47
CA GLY A 55 3.60 -2.91 2.32
C GLY A 55 3.64 -2.06 3.60
N THR A 56 2.52 -1.97 4.29
CA THR A 56 2.44 -1.26 5.58
C THR A 56 3.27 -1.96 6.65
N ALA A 57 3.19 -3.29 6.76
CA ALA A 57 3.98 -4.07 7.72
C ALA A 57 5.50 -3.91 7.45
N ALA A 58 5.91 -4.02 6.18
CA ALA A 58 7.31 -3.83 5.78
C ALA A 58 7.78 -2.39 6.06
N PHE A 59 6.94 -1.39 5.82
CA PHE A 59 7.25 0.01 6.09
C PHE A 59 7.43 0.28 7.60
N VAL A 60 6.54 -0.26 8.43
CA VAL A 60 6.66 -0.15 9.90
C VAL A 60 7.94 -0.82 10.40
N ALA A 61 8.25 -2.02 9.92
CA ALA A 61 9.49 -2.71 10.25
C ALA A 61 10.74 -1.89 9.84
N PHE A 62 10.71 -1.29 8.65
CA PHE A 62 11.77 -0.40 8.18
C PHE A 62 11.92 0.83 9.06
N LEU A 63 10.82 1.50 9.43
CA LEU A 63 10.90 2.63 10.37
C LEU A 63 11.50 2.22 11.72
N MET A 64 11.12 1.05 12.22
CA MET A 64 11.69 0.52 13.48
C MET A 64 13.20 0.26 13.36
N SER A 65 13.68 -0.23 12.22
CA SER A 65 15.11 -0.46 11.99
C SER A 65 15.95 0.82 11.95
N LEU A 66 15.33 1.94 11.59
CA LEU A 66 15.98 3.27 11.58
C LEU A 66 16.02 3.94 12.95
N THR A 67 15.27 3.44 13.93
CA THR A 67 15.19 4.08 15.25
C THR A 67 16.28 3.57 16.20
N ASN A 68 16.87 4.49 16.97
CA ASN A 68 17.83 4.14 18.02
C ASN A 68 17.08 3.57 19.23
N GLN A 69 17.55 2.45 19.81
CA GLN A 69 16.91 1.79 20.95
C GLN A 69 16.65 2.72 22.15
N ARG A 70 17.43 3.77 22.32
CA ARG A 70 17.32 4.71 23.43
C ARG A 70 16.18 5.72 23.29
N PHE A 71 15.77 6.03 22.03
CA PHE A 71 14.75 7.03 21.70
C PHE A 71 13.69 6.51 20.71
N THR A 72 13.49 5.21 20.68
CA THR A 72 12.67 4.52 19.67
C THR A 72 11.27 5.11 19.56
N ALA A 73 10.59 5.35 20.67
CA ALA A 73 9.20 5.83 20.65
C ALA A 73 9.08 7.22 20.02
N THR A 74 9.95 8.16 20.39
CA THR A 74 9.91 9.53 19.88
C THR A 74 10.31 9.59 18.40
N GLN A 75 11.38 8.88 18.02
CA GLN A 75 11.83 8.83 16.63
C GLN A 75 10.81 8.15 15.72
N PHE A 76 10.23 7.04 16.17
CA PHE A 76 9.16 6.35 15.43
C PHE A 76 7.93 7.24 15.25
N ALA A 77 7.49 7.94 16.30
CA ALA A 77 6.37 8.86 16.23
C ALA A 77 6.63 9.99 15.24
N LEU A 78 7.82 10.56 15.24
CA LEU A 78 8.21 11.63 14.32
C LEU A 78 8.23 11.15 12.87
N LEU A 79 8.89 10.03 12.60
CA LEU A 79 8.94 9.44 11.25
C LEU A 79 7.56 9.04 10.73
N SER A 80 6.72 8.47 11.61
CA SER A 80 5.34 8.12 11.28
C SER A 80 4.48 9.36 11.00
N ALA A 81 4.68 10.45 11.74
CA ALA A 81 4.01 11.72 11.49
C ALA A 81 4.38 12.31 10.12
N PHE A 82 5.66 12.30 9.74
CA PHE A 82 6.10 12.74 8.42
C PHE A 82 5.49 11.90 7.29
N ALA A 83 5.44 10.59 7.45
CA ALA A 83 4.81 9.69 6.49
C ALA A 83 3.30 9.97 6.34
N SER A 84 2.63 10.31 7.44
CA SER A 84 1.20 10.65 7.45
C SER A 84 0.91 11.97 6.73
N ILE A 85 1.76 12.99 6.89
CA ILE A 85 1.63 14.26 6.17
C ILE A 85 1.65 14.02 4.65
N GLY A 86 2.61 13.23 4.16
CA GLY A 86 2.68 12.88 2.73
C GLY A 86 1.40 12.22 2.24
N ARG A 87 0.85 11.29 3.01
CA ARG A 87 -0.38 10.56 2.65
C ARG A 87 -1.61 11.49 2.59
N VAL A 88 -1.74 12.41 3.54
CA VAL A 88 -2.88 13.35 3.61
C VAL A 88 -2.89 14.31 2.42
N TRP A 89 -1.72 14.78 1.97
CA TRP A 89 -1.63 15.70 0.84
C TRP A 89 -1.75 15.00 -0.51
N VAL A 90 -1.21 13.80 -0.64
CA VAL A 90 -1.24 13.05 -1.91
C VAL A 90 -2.65 12.58 -2.25
N GLY A 91 -3.49 12.23 -1.27
CA GLY A 91 -4.85 11.75 -1.51
C GLY A 91 -5.72 12.70 -2.35
N PRO A 92 -5.96 13.94 -1.92
CA PRO A 92 -6.73 14.92 -2.68
C PRO A 92 -6.13 15.24 -4.05
N LEU A 93 -4.79 15.34 -4.14
CA LEU A 93 -4.11 15.59 -5.42
C LEU A 93 -4.30 14.43 -6.40
N ALA A 94 -4.29 13.19 -5.91
CA ALA A 94 -4.55 12.00 -6.71
C ALA A 94 -5.97 12.01 -7.29
N GLY A 95 -6.98 12.43 -6.50
CA GLY A 95 -8.37 12.56 -6.97
C GLY A 95 -8.50 13.58 -8.11
N VAL A 96 -7.98 14.78 -7.93
CA VAL A 96 -7.99 15.83 -8.96
C VAL A 96 -7.24 15.38 -10.22
N LEU A 97 -6.11 14.70 -10.06
CA LEU A 97 -5.34 14.21 -11.20
C LEU A 97 -6.12 13.10 -11.95
N ALA A 98 -6.74 12.18 -11.24
CA ALA A 98 -7.54 11.11 -11.85
C ALA A 98 -8.73 11.66 -12.64
N GLU A 99 -9.39 12.71 -12.15
CA GLU A 99 -10.47 13.39 -12.87
C GLU A 99 -9.96 14.09 -14.13
N SER A 100 -8.77 14.70 -14.09
CA SER A 100 -8.23 15.49 -15.22
C SER A 100 -7.66 14.63 -16.34
N ILE A 101 -6.98 13.51 -16.06
CA ILE A 101 -6.31 12.67 -17.07
C ILE A 101 -7.03 11.35 -17.33
N GLY A 102 -8.09 11.07 -16.59
CA GLY A 102 -8.84 9.82 -16.64
C GLY A 102 -8.17 8.67 -15.86
N TRP A 103 -9.00 7.76 -15.33
CA TRP A 103 -8.58 6.67 -14.48
C TRP A 103 -7.51 5.74 -15.07
N PRO A 104 -7.62 5.29 -16.37
CA PRO A 104 -6.60 4.44 -16.96
C PRO A 104 -5.21 5.08 -16.97
N THR A 105 -5.14 6.34 -17.40
CA THR A 105 -3.87 7.08 -17.46
C THR A 105 -3.32 7.35 -16.06
N PHE A 106 -4.19 7.66 -15.11
CA PHE A 106 -3.80 7.88 -13.72
C PHE A 106 -3.10 6.66 -13.12
N PHE A 107 -3.62 5.44 -13.33
CA PHE A 107 -3.00 4.23 -12.81
C PHE A 107 -1.62 3.94 -13.43
N ILE A 108 -1.40 4.27 -14.68
CA ILE A 108 -0.08 4.15 -15.32
C ILE A 108 0.88 5.19 -14.73
N VAL A 109 0.47 6.46 -14.65
CA VAL A 109 1.29 7.55 -14.10
C VAL A 109 1.68 7.25 -12.65
N SER A 110 0.75 6.80 -11.82
CA SER A 110 1.04 6.44 -10.42
C SER A 110 2.01 5.25 -10.31
N THR A 111 1.93 4.28 -11.22
CA THR A 111 2.88 3.16 -11.27
C THR A 111 4.28 3.64 -11.65
N ILE A 112 4.40 4.53 -12.65
CA ILE A 112 5.68 5.13 -13.05
C ILE A 112 6.24 6.00 -11.92
N ALA A 113 5.40 6.77 -11.24
CA ALA A 113 5.81 7.60 -10.11
C ALA A 113 6.37 6.80 -8.92
N ALA A 114 6.03 5.53 -8.79
CA ALA A 114 6.62 4.64 -7.79
C ALA A 114 8.05 4.17 -8.15
N ALA A 115 8.45 4.22 -9.42
CA ALA A 115 9.74 3.71 -9.88
C ALA A 115 10.96 4.39 -9.21
N PRO A 116 11.02 5.71 -8.99
CA PRO A 116 12.12 6.34 -8.28
C PRO A 116 12.30 5.84 -6.85
N ALA A 117 11.20 5.59 -6.13
CA ALA A 117 11.24 5.05 -4.78
C ALA A 117 11.81 3.63 -4.75
N LEU A 118 11.42 2.78 -5.71
CA LEU A 118 11.96 1.43 -5.86
C LEU A 118 13.45 1.47 -6.24
N ALA A 119 13.85 2.37 -7.12
CA ALA A 119 15.24 2.56 -7.51
C ALA A 119 16.11 3.01 -6.31
N LEU A 120 15.60 3.94 -5.49
CA LEU A 120 16.26 4.37 -4.25
C LEU A 120 16.40 3.22 -3.24
N LEU A 121 15.36 2.44 -3.01
CA LEU A 121 15.40 1.28 -2.13
C LEU A 121 16.40 0.23 -2.63
N TRP A 122 16.45 -0.01 -3.94
CA TRP A 122 17.42 -0.93 -4.52
C TRP A 122 18.84 -0.42 -4.36
N TRP A 123 19.09 0.86 -4.55
CA TRP A 123 20.41 1.49 -4.37
C TRP A 123 20.86 1.47 -2.91
N LEU A 124 19.94 1.76 -1.98
CA LEU A 124 20.20 1.77 -0.53
C LEU A 124 20.16 0.38 0.12
N ARG A 125 19.87 -0.68 -0.64
CA ARG A 125 19.69 -2.05 -0.10
C ARG A 125 20.87 -2.54 0.75
N ALA A 126 22.11 -2.16 0.43
CA ALA A 126 23.29 -2.55 1.20
C ALA A 126 23.30 -1.87 2.58
N SER A 127 22.96 -0.59 2.64
CA SER A 127 22.88 0.17 3.88
C SER A 127 21.73 -0.33 4.76
N VAL A 128 20.58 -0.66 4.17
CA VAL A 128 19.42 -1.22 4.91
C VAL A 128 19.78 -2.58 5.51
N ARG A 129 20.41 -3.47 4.76
CA ARG A 129 20.88 -4.78 5.26
C ARG A 129 21.90 -4.65 6.40
N ALA A 130 22.76 -3.62 6.35
CA ALA A 130 23.72 -3.36 7.42
C ALA A 130 23.02 -2.93 8.73
N LEU A 131 21.86 -2.27 8.64
CA LEU A 131 21.04 -1.91 9.82
C LEU A 131 20.31 -3.11 10.42
N GLU A 132 19.99 -4.12 9.61
CA GLU A 132 19.32 -5.34 10.03
C GLU A 132 20.29 -6.40 10.58
N ALA A 133 21.60 -6.25 10.33
CA ALA A 133 22.59 -7.18 10.84
C ALA A 133 22.60 -7.16 12.39
N PRO A 134 22.51 -8.31 13.06
CA PRO A 134 22.56 -8.34 14.51
C PRO A 134 23.90 -7.78 14.97
N ALA A 135 23.86 -6.91 15.99
CA ALA A 135 25.07 -6.37 16.60
C ALA A 135 25.96 -7.56 17.00
N VAL A 136 27.18 -7.62 16.45
CA VAL A 136 28.15 -8.63 16.85
C VAL A 136 28.46 -8.39 18.33
N VAL A 137 27.88 -9.21 19.18
CA VAL A 137 28.23 -9.22 20.62
C VAL A 137 29.71 -9.60 20.70
N PRO A 138 30.60 -8.76 21.23
CA PRO A 138 31.99 -9.14 21.43
C PRO A 138 32.01 -10.38 22.31
N LYS A 139 32.66 -11.45 21.84
CA LYS A 139 32.86 -12.65 22.63
C LYS A 139 33.70 -12.24 23.84
N GLU A 140 33.12 -12.27 25.04
CA GLU A 140 33.89 -12.10 26.26
C GLU A 140 35.00 -13.13 26.23
N ILE A 141 36.23 -12.61 26.32
CA ILE A 141 37.43 -13.44 26.40
C ILE A 141 37.52 -13.79 27.89
N ASP A 142 37.20 -15.05 28.23
CA ASP A 142 37.48 -15.67 29.53
C ASP A 142 39.00 -15.81 29.77
#